data_3bcc0145df805c74c657fca0d220bfdb
#
_entry.id   3bcc0145df805c74c657fca0d220bfdb
#
_cell.length_a   1.000
_cell.length_b   1.000
_cell.length_c   1.000
_cell.angle_alpha   90.00
_cell.angle_beta   90.00
_cell.angle_gamma   90.00
#
_symmetry.space_group_name_H-M   'P 1'
#
loop_
_entity.id
_entity.type
_entity.pdbx_description
1 polymer ?
#
loop_
_entity_poly.entity_id
_entity_poly.type
_entity_poly.pdbx_seq_one_letter_code
_entity_poly.pdbx_strand_id
1 'polypeptide(L)'
;MVGWLRLYVLDDNEPAPGFRSEWGWSVYLEAPGWRAIFDADTSPSIIEYNAGELGVDLGRLEWGFLSHHHYDHKGGYPAIARARPGLRVYVPPGETGDMASWGLEPVVVKGPTRVAGDALSTGPLSSGLWGIEEHALAVEVEGLGLVVIVGCSHPGVDRLAEAAARAAGARGVAVVIGGFHGPSRATLDRLAGMARWICPTHCSGSEAKEYVRTTYPDKYCAARTGSVLQVDRDGPALERY
;
A
#
# COMPACT_ATOMS: atom_id res chain seq x y z
N MET A 1 -1.81 -18.30 0.65
CA MET A 1 -1.40 -17.64 1.93
C MET A 1 0.12 -17.63 2.01
N VAL A 2 0.69 -16.54 2.48
CA VAL A 2 2.13 -16.43 2.76
C VAL A 2 2.39 -16.66 4.25
N GLY A 3 3.53 -17.21 4.63
CA GLY A 3 3.88 -17.43 6.04
C GLY A 3 4.17 -16.12 6.79
N TRP A 4 4.60 -15.09 6.04
CA TRP A 4 4.87 -13.73 6.52
C TRP A 4 4.85 -12.74 5.36
N LEU A 5 4.64 -11.46 5.69
CA LEU A 5 4.76 -10.33 4.78
C LEU A 5 5.60 -9.24 5.45
N ARG A 6 6.62 -8.73 4.77
CA ARG A 6 7.44 -7.61 5.24
C ARG A 6 7.19 -6.40 4.36
N LEU A 7 6.93 -5.26 5.02
CA LEU A 7 6.66 -3.99 4.39
C LEU A 7 7.80 -3.03 4.73
N TYR A 8 8.47 -2.51 3.70
CA TYR A 8 9.48 -1.46 3.83
C TYR A 8 8.85 -0.16 3.31
N VAL A 9 8.57 0.79 4.19
CA VAL A 9 7.97 2.08 3.81
C VAL A 9 9.06 2.95 3.20
N LEU A 10 9.02 3.08 1.88
CA LEU A 10 9.98 3.89 1.14
C LEU A 10 9.68 5.38 1.32
N ASP A 11 8.41 5.79 1.26
CA ASP A 11 7.97 7.14 1.66
C ASP A 11 6.50 7.16 2.14
N ASP A 12 6.18 8.12 3.06
CA ASP A 12 4.83 8.37 3.58
C ASP A 12 4.58 9.84 3.98
N ASN A 13 5.33 10.79 3.48
CA ASN A 13 5.34 12.23 3.82
C ASN A 13 6.04 12.58 5.16
N GLU A 14 6.26 11.63 6.07
CA GLU A 14 6.88 11.89 7.37
C GLU A 14 8.34 11.44 7.37
N PRO A 15 9.29 12.40 7.36
CA PRO A 15 10.70 12.05 7.29
C PRO A 15 11.17 11.35 8.58
N ALA A 16 12.12 10.43 8.41
CA ALA A 16 12.86 9.83 9.51
C ALA A 16 14.36 10.14 9.37
N PRO A 17 15.14 10.11 10.45
CA PRO A 17 16.58 10.32 10.39
C PRO A 17 17.25 9.36 9.40
N GLY A 18 18.03 9.91 8.46
CA GLY A 18 18.71 9.13 7.43
C GLY A 18 17.89 8.86 6.18
N PHE A 19 16.62 9.23 6.14
CA PHE A 19 15.74 9.07 4.98
C PHE A 19 15.35 10.40 4.37
N ARG A 20 14.92 10.35 3.11
CA ARG A 20 14.30 11.47 2.40
C ARG A 20 12.80 11.26 2.33
N SER A 21 12.04 12.37 2.33
CA SER A 21 10.59 12.30 2.23
C SER A 21 10.06 13.51 1.48
N GLU A 22 8.99 13.30 0.73
CA GLU A 22 8.16 14.34 0.14
C GLU A 22 6.68 13.89 0.18
N TRP A 23 5.80 14.60 -0.50
CA TRP A 23 4.41 14.20 -0.56
C TRP A 23 4.25 13.01 -1.50
N GLY A 24 4.08 11.81 -0.94
CA GLY A 24 3.89 10.57 -1.69
C GLY A 24 3.75 9.34 -0.82
N TRP A 25 3.47 8.22 -1.46
CA TRP A 25 3.34 6.92 -0.82
C TRP A 25 4.03 5.84 -1.64
N SER A 26 4.87 5.06 -0.97
CA SER A 26 5.51 3.90 -1.59
C SER A 26 5.93 2.86 -0.57
N VAL A 27 5.66 1.59 -0.86
CA VAL A 27 6.04 0.45 -0.01
C VAL A 27 6.66 -0.66 -0.86
N TYR A 28 7.87 -1.06 -0.52
CA TYR A 28 8.45 -2.30 -1.03
C TYR A 28 7.94 -3.46 -0.17
N LEU A 29 7.42 -4.49 -0.83
CA LEU A 29 6.83 -5.68 -0.22
C LEU A 29 7.71 -6.89 -0.46
N GLU A 30 7.92 -7.67 0.58
CA GLU A 30 8.61 -8.95 0.50
C GLU A 30 7.80 -10.05 1.20
N ALA A 31 7.63 -11.17 0.51
CA ALA A 31 6.99 -12.36 1.03
C ALA A 31 7.71 -13.62 0.53
N PRO A 32 7.49 -14.80 1.11
CA PRO A 32 8.01 -16.04 0.56
C PRO A 32 7.61 -16.21 -0.92
N GLY A 33 8.61 -16.20 -1.80
CA GLY A 33 8.43 -16.44 -3.23
C GLY A 33 8.18 -15.22 -4.10
N TRP A 34 8.01 -13.99 -3.55
CA TRP A 34 7.85 -12.79 -4.37
C TRP A 34 8.27 -11.50 -3.67
N ARG A 35 8.59 -10.49 -4.50
CA ARG A 35 8.86 -9.09 -4.12
C ARG A 35 8.09 -8.16 -5.02
N ALA A 36 7.49 -7.13 -4.44
CA ALA A 36 6.68 -6.19 -5.18
C ALA A 36 6.88 -4.75 -4.72
N ILE A 37 6.48 -3.81 -5.54
CA ILE A 37 6.33 -2.41 -5.18
C ILE A 37 4.85 -2.04 -5.19
N PHE A 38 4.38 -1.43 -4.11
CA PHE A 38 3.06 -0.82 -4.01
C PHE A 38 3.22 0.68 -4.05
N ASP A 39 2.71 1.33 -5.09
CA ASP A 39 2.90 2.72 -5.42
C ASP A 39 4.38 3.13 -5.49
N ALA A 40 4.70 4.27 -6.02
CA ALA A 40 6.08 4.70 -6.24
C ALA A 40 6.29 6.20 -6.03
N ASP A 41 5.60 6.77 -5.01
CA ASP A 41 5.85 8.15 -4.61
C ASP A 41 5.79 9.18 -5.77
N THR A 42 6.14 10.42 -5.49
CA THR A 42 6.28 11.54 -6.43
C THR A 42 7.62 11.52 -7.17
N SER A 43 8.70 11.11 -6.48
CA SER A 43 10.06 11.33 -6.98
C SER A 43 10.89 10.04 -7.14
N PRO A 44 11.45 9.81 -8.34
CA PRO A 44 12.38 8.69 -8.56
C PRO A 44 13.59 8.72 -7.62
N SER A 45 14.10 9.91 -7.27
CA SER A 45 15.28 10.04 -6.43
C SER A 45 15.07 9.67 -4.97
N ILE A 46 13.83 9.82 -4.47
CA ILE A 46 13.45 9.38 -3.11
C ILE A 46 13.37 7.86 -3.07
N ILE A 47 12.72 7.26 -4.06
CA ILE A 47 12.62 5.80 -4.17
C ILE A 47 14.01 5.16 -4.20
N GLU A 48 14.93 5.65 -5.06
CA GLU A 48 16.29 5.11 -5.17
C GLU A 48 17.07 5.27 -3.87
N TYR A 49 17.02 6.47 -3.27
CA TYR A 49 17.76 6.76 -2.06
C TYR A 49 17.26 5.91 -0.88
N ASN A 50 15.94 5.91 -0.63
CA ASN A 50 15.38 5.20 0.52
C ASN A 50 15.43 3.67 0.36
N ALA A 51 15.32 3.15 -0.86
CA ALA A 51 15.56 1.74 -1.12
C ALA A 51 17.01 1.34 -0.76
N GLY A 52 17.99 2.18 -1.11
CA GLY A 52 19.40 1.99 -0.71
C GLY A 52 19.60 1.98 0.81
N GLU A 53 19.02 2.95 1.52
CA GLU A 53 19.12 3.05 2.98
C GLU A 53 18.41 1.88 3.71
N LEU A 54 17.35 1.34 3.13
CA LEU A 54 16.65 0.15 3.64
C LEU A 54 17.32 -1.17 3.22
N GLY A 55 18.29 -1.11 2.31
CA GLY A 55 18.97 -2.29 1.81
C GLY A 55 18.09 -3.19 0.93
N VAL A 56 17.04 -2.63 0.30
CA VAL A 56 16.19 -3.36 -0.63
C VAL A 56 16.66 -3.16 -2.07
N ASP A 57 16.60 -4.24 -2.86
CA ASP A 57 17.03 -4.24 -4.25
C ASP A 57 15.82 -4.15 -5.19
N LEU A 58 15.65 -2.98 -5.80
CA LEU A 58 14.58 -2.72 -6.76
C LEU A 58 14.68 -3.60 -8.01
N GLY A 59 15.88 -4.08 -8.37
CA GLY A 59 16.10 -5.00 -9.48
C GLY A 59 15.53 -6.41 -9.24
N ARG A 60 15.20 -6.75 -8.00
CA ARG A 60 14.58 -8.03 -7.61
C ARG A 60 13.07 -8.01 -7.60
N LEU A 61 12.43 -6.89 -7.94
CA LEU A 61 10.98 -6.79 -8.07
C LEU A 61 10.46 -7.77 -9.14
N GLU A 62 9.38 -8.44 -8.83
CA GLU A 62 8.71 -9.38 -9.73
C GLU A 62 7.45 -8.78 -10.35
N TRP A 63 6.81 -7.85 -9.63
CA TRP A 63 5.66 -7.09 -10.10
C TRP A 63 5.48 -5.80 -9.30
N GLY A 64 4.67 -4.89 -9.85
CA GLY A 64 4.25 -3.66 -9.19
C GLY A 64 2.74 -3.57 -9.10
N PHE A 65 2.28 -2.69 -8.23
CA PHE A 65 0.87 -2.37 -8.04
C PHE A 65 0.71 -0.85 -7.88
N LEU A 66 -0.08 -0.22 -8.73
CA LEU A 66 -0.43 1.18 -8.65
C LEU A 66 -1.86 1.30 -8.14
N SER A 67 -2.05 1.85 -6.96
CA SER A 67 -3.37 2.00 -6.34
C SER A 67 -4.32 2.88 -7.15
N HIS A 68 -3.84 4.00 -7.65
CA HIS A 68 -4.55 4.95 -8.52
C HIS A 68 -3.58 5.88 -9.27
N HIS A 69 -4.09 6.67 -10.23
CA HIS A 69 -3.23 7.41 -11.18
C HIS A 69 -2.76 8.80 -10.72
N HIS A 70 -2.89 9.19 -9.46
CA HIS A 70 -2.30 10.43 -8.98
C HIS A 70 -0.77 10.38 -8.99
N TYR A 71 -0.15 11.56 -9.20
CA TYR A 71 1.29 11.65 -9.44
C TYR A 71 2.11 11.25 -8.20
N ASP A 72 1.63 11.53 -7.01
CA ASP A 72 2.21 11.16 -5.72
C ASP A 72 2.18 9.65 -5.40
N HIS A 73 1.66 8.84 -6.33
CA HIS A 73 1.67 7.38 -6.28
C HIS A 73 2.40 6.75 -7.47
N LYS A 74 2.64 7.53 -8.55
CA LYS A 74 3.25 6.99 -9.76
C LYS A 74 4.51 7.70 -10.23
N GLY A 75 4.82 8.89 -9.72
CA GLY A 75 5.92 9.74 -10.20
C GLY A 75 7.30 9.11 -10.10
N GLY A 76 7.51 8.24 -9.12
CA GLY A 76 8.77 7.51 -8.92
C GLY A 76 8.96 6.25 -9.77
N TYR A 77 7.95 5.78 -10.51
CA TYR A 77 8.07 4.58 -11.36
C TYR A 77 9.20 4.62 -12.40
N PRO A 78 9.70 5.78 -12.89
CA PRO A 78 10.92 5.80 -13.69
C PRO A 78 12.15 5.21 -13.00
N ALA A 79 12.28 5.30 -11.66
CA ALA A 79 13.34 4.60 -10.92
C ALA A 79 13.16 3.08 -10.97
N ILE A 80 11.94 2.64 -10.79
CA ILE A 80 11.58 1.21 -10.88
C ILE A 80 11.88 0.68 -12.28
N ALA A 81 11.49 1.41 -13.33
CA ALA A 81 11.73 1.03 -14.73
C ALA A 81 13.22 0.92 -15.06
N ARG A 82 14.07 1.80 -14.50
CA ARG A 82 15.52 1.70 -14.66
C ARG A 82 16.10 0.46 -13.98
N ALA A 83 15.64 0.18 -12.75
CA ALA A 83 16.12 -0.98 -11.98
C ALA A 83 15.59 -2.32 -12.53
N ARG A 84 14.37 -2.33 -13.02
CA ARG A 84 13.66 -3.53 -13.49
C ARG A 84 12.87 -3.24 -14.77
N PRO A 85 13.53 -3.12 -15.94
CA PRO A 85 12.85 -2.90 -17.21
C PRO A 85 11.84 -4.03 -17.53
N GLY A 86 10.70 -3.67 -18.12
CA GLY A 86 9.63 -4.62 -18.43
C GLY A 86 8.86 -5.14 -17.20
N LEU A 87 9.00 -4.49 -16.04
CA LEU A 87 8.23 -4.89 -14.87
C LEU A 87 6.74 -4.75 -15.15
N ARG A 88 6.00 -5.82 -14.89
CA ARG A 88 4.53 -5.80 -14.95
C ARG A 88 3.99 -5.03 -13.75
N VAL A 89 3.13 -4.04 -14.00
CA VAL A 89 2.48 -3.24 -12.95
C VAL A 89 0.97 -3.34 -13.09
N TYR A 90 0.31 -3.84 -12.06
CA TYR A 90 -1.15 -3.91 -12.01
C TYR A 90 -1.71 -2.55 -11.65
N VAL A 91 -2.58 -2.01 -12.50
CA VAL A 91 -3.10 -0.63 -12.41
C VAL A 91 -4.62 -0.63 -12.51
N PRO A 92 -5.32 0.33 -11.89
CA PRO A 92 -6.76 0.51 -12.16
C PRO A 92 -6.98 1.11 -13.56
N PRO A 93 -8.23 1.15 -14.08
CA PRO A 93 -8.54 1.86 -15.31
C PRO A 93 -8.06 3.33 -15.26
N GLY A 94 -7.46 3.82 -16.35
CA GLY A 94 -6.89 5.16 -16.48
C GLY A 94 -5.80 5.21 -17.52
N GLU A 95 -5.10 6.35 -17.59
CA GLU A 95 -4.01 6.58 -18.53
C GLU A 95 -2.74 5.83 -18.12
N THR A 96 -2.25 4.97 -19.00
CA THR A 96 -1.08 4.11 -18.77
C THR A 96 0.09 4.36 -19.74
N GLY A 97 -0.10 5.31 -20.67
CA GLY A 97 0.90 5.59 -21.72
C GLY A 97 2.23 6.08 -21.17
N ASP A 98 2.23 6.82 -20.08
CA ASP A 98 3.44 7.27 -19.39
C ASP A 98 4.22 6.07 -18.83
N MET A 99 3.57 5.13 -18.15
CA MET A 99 4.21 3.94 -17.61
C MET A 99 4.81 3.06 -18.72
N ALA A 100 4.09 2.87 -19.81
CA ALA A 100 4.60 2.16 -20.98
C ALA A 100 5.79 2.88 -21.60
N SER A 101 5.77 4.21 -21.68
CA SER A 101 6.88 5.03 -22.19
C SER A 101 8.15 4.95 -21.33
N TRP A 102 8.01 4.70 -20.02
CA TRP A 102 9.12 4.44 -19.11
C TRP A 102 9.70 3.02 -19.25
N GLY A 103 9.04 2.13 -19.99
CA GLY A 103 9.49 0.76 -20.21
C GLY A 103 8.89 -0.24 -19.22
N LEU A 104 7.76 0.07 -18.62
CA LEU A 104 6.96 -0.83 -17.77
C LEU A 104 5.85 -1.50 -18.58
N GLU A 105 5.30 -2.59 -18.06
CA GLU A 105 4.15 -3.31 -18.63
C GLU A 105 2.89 -3.12 -17.77
N PRO A 106 2.09 -2.04 -17.99
CA PRO A 106 0.87 -1.84 -17.22
C PRO A 106 -0.19 -2.90 -17.57
N VAL A 107 -0.76 -3.53 -16.54
CA VAL A 107 -1.84 -4.51 -16.62
C VAL A 107 -3.10 -3.93 -15.98
N VAL A 108 -4.07 -3.55 -16.80
CA VAL A 108 -5.31 -2.92 -16.30
C VAL A 108 -6.20 -3.95 -15.60
N VAL A 109 -6.46 -3.72 -14.32
CA VAL A 109 -7.35 -4.53 -13.48
C VAL A 109 -8.77 -3.96 -13.54
N LYS A 110 -9.74 -4.76 -13.95
CA LYS A 110 -11.14 -4.33 -14.13
C LYS A 110 -12.11 -4.87 -13.08
N GLY A 111 -11.64 -5.71 -12.18
CA GLY A 111 -12.44 -6.33 -11.10
C GLY A 111 -11.54 -7.10 -10.15
N PRO A 112 -12.10 -7.73 -9.11
CA PRO A 112 -11.31 -8.53 -8.17
C PRO A 112 -10.46 -9.57 -8.92
N THR A 113 -9.14 -9.50 -8.73
CA THR A 113 -8.19 -10.28 -9.54
C THR A 113 -7.01 -10.73 -8.68
N ARG A 114 -6.65 -12.00 -8.76
CA ARG A 114 -5.37 -12.48 -8.22
C ARG A 114 -4.25 -11.92 -9.08
N VAL A 115 -3.40 -11.07 -8.50
CA VAL A 115 -2.37 -10.35 -9.23
C VAL A 115 -1.07 -11.14 -9.34
N ALA A 116 -0.60 -11.72 -8.24
CA ALA A 116 0.55 -12.62 -8.23
C ALA A 116 0.54 -13.46 -6.96
N GLY A 117 0.91 -14.74 -7.06
CA GLY A 117 0.98 -15.63 -5.91
C GLY A 117 -0.29 -15.59 -5.06
N ASP A 118 -0.17 -15.14 -3.82
CA ASP A 118 -1.25 -15.03 -2.84
C ASP A 118 -1.78 -13.58 -2.70
N ALA A 119 -1.37 -12.68 -3.56
CA ALA A 119 -1.81 -11.30 -3.60
C ALA A 119 -3.06 -11.12 -4.48
N LEU A 120 -4.01 -10.33 -4.01
CA LEU A 120 -5.31 -10.09 -4.63
C LEU A 120 -5.58 -8.59 -4.74
N SER A 121 -5.99 -8.12 -5.91
CA SER A 121 -6.58 -6.79 -6.07
C SER A 121 -8.06 -6.85 -5.72
N THR A 122 -8.56 -5.83 -4.99
CA THR A 122 -10.00 -5.64 -4.78
C THR A 122 -10.79 -5.43 -6.07
N GLY A 123 -10.10 -5.12 -7.18
CA GLY A 123 -10.70 -4.43 -8.30
C GLY A 123 -10.96 -2.96 -7.98
N PRO A 124 -11.16 -2.13 -9.01
CA PRO A 124 -11.35 -0.70 -8.85
C PRO A 124 -12.70 -0.38 -8.17
N LEU A 125 -12.66 0.59 -7.25
CA LEU A 125 -13.81 1.26 -6.69
C LEU A 125 -13.76 2.73 -7.12
N SER A 126 -14.89 3.28 -7.54
CA SER A 126 -14.97 4.70 -7.90
C SER A 126 -15.21 5.56 -6.67
N SER A 127 -14.51 6.70 -6.60
CA SER A 127 -14.80 7.76 -5.61
C SER A 127 -16.10 8.52 -5.92
N GLY A 128 -16.70 8.30 -7.07
CA GLY A 128 -17.98 8.84 -7.52
C GLY A 128 -17.93 10.26 -8.06
N LEU A 129 -17.30 11.20 -7.37
CA LEU A 129 -17.37 12.63 -7.71
C LEU A 129 -16.38 13.07 -8.79
N TRP A 130 -15.24 12.39 -8.96
CA TRP A 130 -14.16 12.81 -9.88
C TRP A 130 -13.70 11.70 -10.80
N GLY A 131 -14.41 10.56 -10.80
CA GLY A 131 -14.06 9.43 -11.64
C GLY A 131 -12.73 8.77 -11.28
N ILE A 132 -12.20 9.01 -10.07
CA ILE A 132 -10.98 8.35 -9.59
C ILE A 132 -11.33 6.89 -9.31
N GLU A 133 -10.69 6.01 -10.05
CA GLU A 133 -10.73 4.58 -9.83
C GLU A 133 -9.52 4.19 -8.96
N GLU A 134 -9.78 3.58 -7.82
CA GLU A 134 -8.74 3.15 -6.89
C GLU A 134 -9.00 1.71 -6.44
N HIS A 135 -7.94 0.92 -6.33
CA HIS A 135 -8.00 -0.44 -5.82
C HIS A 135 -6.98 -0.68 -4.72
N ALA A 136 -7.29 -1.59 -3.81
CA ALA A 136 -6.39 -2.02 -2.75
C ALA A 136 -5.75 -3.37 -3.08
N LEU A 137 -4.58 -3.60 -2.52
CA LEU A 137 -3.90 -4.88 -2.53
C LEU A 137 -4.20 -5.63 -1.23
N ALA A 138 -4.58 -6.88 -1.34
CA ALA A 138 -4.84 -7.76 -0.20
C ALA A 138 -3.91 -8.98 -0.26
N VAL A 139 -3.28 -9.31 0.86
CA VAL A 139 -2.39 -10.47 1.01
C VAL A 139 -2.85 -11.26 2.22
N GLU A 140 -3.10 -12.56 2.04
CA GLU A 140 -3.50 -13.42 3.15
C GLU A 140 -2.25 -14.03 3.83
N VAL A 141 -2.06 -13.71 5.11
CA VAL A 141 -0.98 -14.21 5.96
C VAL A 141 -1.48 -15.36 6.81
N GLU A 142 -0.75 -16.48 6.78
CA GLU A 142 -1.11 -17.71 7.47
C GLU A 142 -1.22 -17.50 8.99
N GLY A 143 -2.35 -17.93 9.57
CA GLY A 143 -2.63 -17.81 11.00
C GLY A 143 -3.01 -16.41 11.48
N LEU A 144 -2.86 -15.37 10.64
CA LEU A 144 -3.23 -14.00 10.96
C LEU A 144 -4.54 -13.57 10.28
N GLY A 145 -4.62 -13.75 8.97
CA GLY A 145 -5.69 -13.28 8.11
C GLY A 145 -5.24 -12.25 7.06
N LEU A 146 -6.16 -11.39 6.64
CA LEU A 146 -5.99 -10.51 5.49
C LEU A 146 -5.26 -9.22 5.85
N VAL A 147 -4.14 -8.94 5.19
CA VAL A 147 -3.43 -7.65 5.21
C VAL A 147 -3.86 -6.85 3.99
N VAL A 148 -4.38 -5.65 4.20
CA VAL A 148 -4.86 -4.75 3.13
C VAL A 148 -3.98 -3.52 3.07
N ILE A 149 -3.41 -3.27 1.89
CA ILE A 149 -2.57 -2.11 1.61
C ILE A 149 -3.36 -1.20 0.67
N VAL A 150 -3.52 0.06 1.06
CA VAL A 150 -4.29 1.07 0.34
C VAL A 150 -3.40 2.24 -0.09
N GLY A 151 -3.81 2.94 -1.16
CA GLY A 151 -3.17 4.18 -1.61
C GLY A 151 -3.62 5.38 -0.80
N CYS A 152 -4.50 6.22 -1.38
CA CYS A 152 -5.17 7.33 -0.70
C CYS A 152 -6.51 6.97 -0.08
N SER A 153 -7.16 5.94 -0.55
CA SER A 153 -8.52 5.55 -0.15
C SER A 153 -9.59 6.58 -0.53
N HIS A 154 -9.53 7.16 -1.75
CA HIS A 154 -10.55 8.08 -2.25
C HIS A 154 -11.99 7.53 -2.18
N PRO A 155 -12.23 6.22 -2.43
CA PRO A 155 -13.56 5.63 -2.25
C PRO A 155 -14.00 5.50 -0.79
N GLY A 156 -13.06 5.63 0.16
CA GLY A 156 -13.20 5.35 1.59
C GLY A 156 -12.43 4.11 2.01
N VAL A 157 -11.58 4.25 3.04
CA VAL A 157 -10.72 3.15 3.52
C VAL A 157 -11.54 1.96 4.05
N ASP A 158 -12.65 2.22 4.72
CA ASP A 158 -13.59 1.20 5.18
C ASP A 158 -14.21 0.42 4.00
N ARG A 159 -14.55 1.10 2.90
CA ARG A 159 -15.09 0.48 1.68
C ARG A 159 -14.04 -0.37 0.96
N LEU A 160 -12.79 0.08 0.88
CA LEU A 160 -11.69 -0.72 0.31
C LEU A 160 -11.39 -1.94 1.15
N ALA A 161 -11.35 -1.80 2.48
CA ALA A 161 -11.17 -2.94 3.40
C ALA A 161 -12.30 -3.96 3.29
N GLU A 162 -13.55 -3.51 3.19
CA GLU A 162 -14.70 -4.38 2.97
C GLU A 162 -14.65 -5.08 1.60
N ALA A 163 -14.24 -4.37 0.54
CA ALA A 163 -14.06 -4.96 -0.78
C ALA A 163 -12.96 -6.02 -0.79
N ALA A 164 -11.85 -5.78 -0.07
CA ALA A 164 -10.78 -6.74 0.11
C ALA A 164 -11.27 -8.02 0.81
N ALA A 165 -12.00 -7.87 1.91
CA ALA A 165 -12.58 -8.99 2.64
C ALA A 165 -13.54 -9.81 1.75
N ARG A 166 -14.43 -9.13 1.00
CA ARG A 166 -15.34 -9.81 0.05
C ARG A 166 -14.59 -10.56 -1.06
N ALA A 167 -13.59 -9.91 -1.68
CA ALA A 167 -12.82 -10.51 -2.76
C ALA A 167 -12.00 -11.74 -2.31
N ALA A 168 -11.51 -11.72 -1.08
CA ALA A 168 -10.77 -12.82 -0.47
C ALA A 168 -11.69 -13.90 0.15
N GLY A 169 -12.99 -13.66 0.27
CA GLY A 169 -13.90 -14.54 1.03
C GLY A 169 -13.63 -14.56 2.53
N ALA A 170 -12.98 -13.51 3.06
CA ALA A 170 -12.63 -13.38 4.46
C ALA A 170 -13.76 -12.74 5.28
N ARG A 171 -13.82 -13.05 6.59
CA ARG A 171 -14.82 -12.47 7.50
C ARG A 171 -14.45 -11.09 8.02
N GLY A 172 -13.19 -10.68 7.90
CA GLY A 172 -12.65 -9.42 8.36
C GLY A 172 -11.22 -9.22 7.88
N VAL A 173 -10.59 -8.16 8.35
CA VAL A 173 -9.24 -7.75 7.97
C VAL A 173 -8.34 -7.78 9.20
N ALA A 174 -7.14 -8.35 9.08
CA ALA A 174 -6.17 -8.31 10.15
C ALA A 174 -5.48 -6.94 10.23
N VAL A 175 -4.92 -6.46 9.13
CA VAL A 175 -4.18 -5.19 9.08
C VAL A 175 -4.68 -4.35 7.91
N VAL A 176 -4.89 -3.05 8.15
CA VAL A 176 -5.06 -2.04 7.08
C VAL A 176 -3.96 -1.00 7.21
N ILE A 177 -3.20 -0.77 6.13
CA ILE A 177 -2.09 0.19 6.08
C ILE A 177 -2.15 1.03 4.82
N GLY A 178 -1.87 2.32 4.93
CA GLY A 178 -1.81 3.28 3.82
C GLY A 178 -2.45 4.61 4.13
N GLY A 179 -2.70 5.40 3.09
CA GLY A 179 -3.38 6.69 3.18
C GLY A 179 -4.90 6.54 3.33
N PHE A 180 -5.52 7.34 4.19
CA PHE A 180 -6.95 7.29 4.48
C PHE A 180 -7.71 8.55 4.04
N HIS A 181 -7.03 9.46 3.35
CA HIS A 181 -7.59 10.68 2.75
C HIS A 181 -8.40 11.56 3.71
N GLY A 182 -7.84 11.87 4.88
CA GLY A 182 -8.52 12.67 5.90
C GLY A 182 -9.88 12.09 6.31
N PRO A 183 -9.95 10.85 6.79
CA PRO A 183 -11.20 10.14 7.03
C PRO A 183 -11.99 10.77 8.18
N SER A 184 -13.32 10.66 8.11
CA SER A 184 -14.16 11.03 9.26
C SER A 184 -13.97 10.04 10.42
N ARG A 185 -14.25 10.49 11.66
CA ARG A 185 -14.26 9.59 12.84
C ARG A 185 -15.18 8.39 12.63
N ALA A 186 -16.37 8.62 12.06
CA ALA A 186 -17.30 7.54 11.76
C ALA A 186 -16.73 6.50 10.76
N THR A 187 -15.90 6.92 9.82
CA THR A 187 -15.16 6.01 8.92
C THR A 187 -14.14 5.19 9.70
N LEU A 188 -13.38 5.83 10.60
CA LEU A 188 -12.39 5.15 11.45
C LEU A 188 -13.05 4.17 12.42
N ASP A 189 -14.23 4.53 12.99
CA ASP A 189 -14.99 3.63 13.87
C ASP A 189 -15.48 2.38 13.12
N ARG A 190 -15.99 2.56 11.88
CA ARG A 190 -16.36 1.41 11.04
C ARG A 190 -15.15 0.54 10.71
N LEU A 191 -14.02 1.16 10.37
CA LEU A 191 -12.78 0.44 10.11
C LEU A 191 -12.32 -0.33 11.34
N ALA A 192 -12.38 0.28 12.54
CA ALA A 192 -12.03 -0.38 13.80
C ALA A 192 -12.96 -1.55 14.15
N GLY A 193 -14.20 -1.54 13.64
CA GLY A 193 -15.14 -2.65 13.77
C GLY A 193 -14.78 -3.87 12.91
N MET A 194 -13.98 -3.71 11.85
CA MET A 194 -13.63 -4.78 10.90
C MET A 194 -12.14 -5.14 10.85
N ALA A 195 -11.26 -4.23 11.27
CA ALA A 195 -9.81 -4.44 11.28
C ALA A 195 -9.29 -4.67 12.69
N ARG A 196 -8.28 -5.57 12.81
CA ARG A 196 -7.58 -5.82 14.08
C ARG A 196 -6.50 -4.77 14.31
N TRP A 197 -5.75 -4.37 13.28
CA TRP A 197 -4.74 -3.30 13.31
C TRP A 197 -4.97 -2.29 12.20
N ILE A 198 -4.74 -1.02 12.53
CA ILE A 198 -4.96 0.13 11.68
C ILE A 198 -3.69 0.98 11.68
N CYS A 199 -3.05 1.10 10.52
CA CYS A 199 -1.78 1.80 10.33
C CYS A 199 -2.01 3.00 9.38
N PRO A 200 -2.54 4.14 9.87
CA PRO A 200 -2.76 5.32 9.03
C PRO A 200 -1.43 6.00 8.70
N THR A 201 -1.17 6.19 7.41
CA THR A 201 0.04 6.82 6.86
C THR A 201 -0.34 7.89 5.84
N HIS A 202 0.63 8.48 5.16
CA HIS A 202 0.49 9.36 4.00
C HIS A 202 -0.61 10.43 4.19
N CYS A 203 -1.62 10.47 3.33
CA CYS A 203 -2.70 11.46 3.32
C CYS A 203 -3.76 11.26 4.43
N SER A 204 -3.55 10.36 5.40
CA SER A 204 -4.47 10.17 6.54
C SER A 204 -4.60 11.42 7.40
N GLY A 205 -3.51 12.18 7.55
CA GLY A 205 -3.45 13.38 8.39
C GLY A 205 -3.22 13.05 9.88
N SER A 206 -2.67 14.03 10.60
CA SER A 206 -2.35 13.90 12.03
C SER A 206 -3.58 13.65 12.91
N GLU A 207 -4.73 14.22 12.55
CA GLU A 207 -5.99 14.05 13.28
C GLU A 207 -6.48 12.61 13.26
N ALA A 208 -6.40 11.93 12.12
CA ALA A 208 -6.77 10.52 11.98
C ALA A 208 -5.80 9.62 12.75
N LYS A 209 -4.49 9.86 12.62
CA LYS A 209 -3.45 9.14 13.37
C LYS A 209 -3.68 9.24 14.88
N GLU A 210 -3.90 10.46 15.38
CA GLU A 210 -4.15 10.71 16.80
C GLU A 210 -5.48 10.09 17.27
N TYR A 211 -6.53 10.18 16.47
CA TYR A 211 -7.82 9.57 16.82
C TYR A 211 -7.71 8.06 16.98
N VAL A 212 -7.08 7.36 16.02
CA VAL A 212 -6.89 5.90 16.14
C VAL A 212 -6.00 5.57 17.33
N ARG A 213 -4.90 6.31 17.53
CA ARG A 213 -3.95 6.09 18.63
C ARG A 213 -4.60 6.24 20.00
N THR A 214 -5.51 7.20 20.19
CA THR A 214 -6.13 7.50 21.49
C THR A 214 -7.42 6.73 21.73
N THR A 215 -8.22 6.48 20.69
CA THR A 215 -9.53 5.79 20.82
C THR A 215 -9.37 4.27 20.74
N TYR A 216 -8.43 3.78 19.93
CA TYR A 216 -8.17 2.36 19.68
C TYR A 216 -6.69 2.00 19.86
N PRO A 217 -6.08 2.25 21.04
CA PRO A 217 -4.64 2.08 21.25
C PRO A 217 -4.14 0.66 20.94
N ASP A 218 -4.93 -0.36 21.24
CA ASP A 218 -4.60 -1.76 20.98
C ASP A 218 -4.66 -2.14 19.49
N LYS A 219 -5.22 -1.25 18.65
CA LYS A 219 -5.34 -1.44 17.19
C LYS A 219 -4.40 -0.52 16.43
N TYR A 220 -3.84 0.49 17.06
CA TYR A 220 -2.96 1.44 16.40
C TYR A 220 -1.61 0.81 16.04
N CYS A 221 -1.24 0.94 14.80
CA CYS A 221 0.06 0.55 14.28
C CYS A 221 0.73 1.79 13.66
N ALA A 222 1.90 2.13 14.16
CA ALA A 222 2.67 3.27 13.66
C ALA A 222 3.56 2.82 12.49
N ALA A 223 3.56 3.62 11.43
CA ALA A 223 4.47 3.49 10.30
C ALA A 223 4.76 4.86 9.69
N ARG A 224 5.97 5.05 9.16
CA ARG A 224 6.42 6.25 8.46
C ARG A 224 7.57 5.89 7.52
N THR A 225 8.07 6.84 6.77
CA THR A 225 9.28 6.68 5.94
C THR A 225 10.41 6.00 6.73
N GLY A 226 11.01 4.98 6.16
CA GLY A 226 12.07 4.20 6.79
C GLY A 226 11.59 3.07 7.72
N SER A 227 10.30 2.97 8.00
CA SER A 227 9.75 1.87 8.81
C SER A 227 9.84 0.53 8.08
N VAL A 228 10.19 -0.50 8.83
CA VAL A 228 10.12 -1.90 8.39
C VAL A 228 9.15 -2.64 9.30
N LEU A 229 8.04 -3.10 8.75
CA LEU A 229 7.04 -3.87 9.47
C LEU A 229 7.11 -5.33 9.05
N GLN A 230 7.36 -6.20 9.99
CA GLN A 230 7.17 -7.65 9.83
C GLN A 230 5.73 -8.00 10.22
N VAL A 231 5.01 -8.67 9.34
CA VAL A 231 3.63 -9.11 9.57
C VAL A 231 3.58 -10.64 9.44
N ASP A 232 3.27 -11.31 10.51
CA ASP A 232 3.10 -12.76 10.58
C ASP A 232 1.90 -13.12 11.47
N ARG A 233 1.76 -14.38 11.85
CA ARG A 233 0.63 -14.88 12.67
C ARG A 233 0.42 -14.13 14.00
N ASP A 234 1.45 -13.47 14.52
CA ASP A 234 1.38 -12.74 15.79
C ASP A 234 0.94 -11.28 15.59
N GLY A 235 0.92 -10.80 14.34
CA GLY A 235 0.50 -9.46 13.93
C GLY A 235 1.64 -8.60 13.40
N PRO A 236 1.42 -7.29 13.22
CA PRO A 236 2.45 -6.38 12.75
C PRO A 236 3.44 -6.05 13.88
N ALA A 237 4.72 -6.28 13.63
CA ALA A 237 5.82 -5.87 14.48
C ALA A 237 6.72 -4.87 13.77
N LEU A 238 7.01 -3.74 14.40
CA LEU A 238 7.91 -2.74 13.87
C LEU A 238 9.36 -3.14 14.19
N GLU A 239 10.14 -3.43 13.14
CA GLU A 239 11.56 -3.82 13.29
C GLU A 239 12.50 -2.61 13.21
N ARG A 240 12.10 -1.54 12.51
CA ARG A 240 12.88 -0.32 12.30
C ARG A 240 11.97 0.90 12.16
N TYR A 241 12.38 2.02 12.76
CA TYR A 241 11.92 3.38 12.47
C TYR A 241 12.95 4.13 11.67
#